data_b4e46043aef4c6d845f3bff192c8553a
#
_entry.id   b4e46043aef4c6d845f3bff192c8553a
#
_cell.length_a   1.000
_cell.length_b   1.000
_cell.length_c   1.000
_cell.angle_alpha   90.00
_cell.angle_beta   90.00
_cell.angle_gamma   90.00
#
_symmetry.space_group_name_H-M   'P 1'
#
loop_
_entity.id
_entity.type
_entity.pdbx_description
1 polymer ?
#
loop_
_entity_poly.entity_id
_entity_poly.type
_entity_poly.pdbx_seq_one_letter_code
_entity_poly.pdbx_strand_id
1 'polypeptide(L)'
;MRLLGLTDWRSGRAADLALPQAVDSRLIDETGAMSADVDRIDASGLVLAPALVDPHVHLRDPGQTDKEDMVTGTAAAAAGGYGLILLMPNTQPAMDGQARMADGCTVIDYLESYERDHGLSLPVDYALCVAATMDRAGRQASNPDDWSGHLPGHGWAHPVVAISDDGSAVTNQTLEAVAANARAFDLPILDHCEHHEHGQVNLGAISRRLGLEGIPASTETAIINRDIEQAERTGTRVHLQHVSTTGGFEAVRRAKARGLPVTCETAPHYLALCDEDLLRCGSMAKMNPPLRSRADQQAALEAVADGTVDMIATDHAPHTLAEKALGLKDAPNGIVGLETAYAVCNQVLVKSGLISHDRMIELMSLAPAELMGMHRLLPEDLPSHKANRGCKAGHLQLEADRRSDTGQPPVDLVILDPDAKWKVDPSRFHSKARNTPFAGAELSGRVMATIKDGRLVFSRLPASRVITRERI
;
A
#
# COMPACT_ATOMS: atom_id res chain seq x y z
N MET A 1 -7.46 20.67 -18.33
CA MET A 1 -6.06 20.26 -18.69
C MET A 1 -6.08 19.00 -19.50
N ARG A 2 -5.12 18.81 -20.42
CA ARG A 2 -4.94 17.54 -21.16
C ARG A 2 -3.50 17.07 -21.07
N LEU A 3 -3.32 15.79 -20.75
CA LEU A 3 -2.03 15.09 -20.84
C LEU A 3 -2.02 14.32 -22.16
N LEU A 4 -1.02 14.60 -23.00
CA LEU A 4 -0.95 14.11 -24.38
C LEU A 4 0.18 13.08 -24.54
N GLY A 5 -0.10 12.01 -25.29
CA GLY A 5 0.90 11.02 -25.67
C GLY A 5 1.33 10.03 -24.59
N LEU A 6 0.49 9.83 -23.57
CA LEU A 6 0.66 8.75 -22.57
C LEU A 6 0.67 7.39 -23.26
N THR A 7 1.29 6.41 -22.61
CA THR A 7 1.18 4.99 -22.99
C THR A 7 0.27 4.28 -21.99
N ASP A 8 -0.77 3.63 -22.46
CA ASP A 8 -1.63 2.78 -21.61
C ASP A 8 -0.84 1.56 -21.09
N TRP A 9 -0.91 1.31 -19.79
CA TRP A 9 -0.09 0.34 -19.06
C TRP A 9 -0.25 -1.11 -19.53
N ARG A 10 -1.45 -1.50 -19.97
CA ARG A 10 -1.78 -2.87 -20.36
C ARG A 10 -1.68 -3.09 -21.85
N SER A 11 -2.27 -2.20 -22.64
CA SER A 11 -2.34 -2.35 -24.08
C SER A 11 -1.12 -1.81 -24.83
N GLY A 12 -0.29 -0.99 -24.18
CA GLY A 12 0.84 -0.26 -24.80
C GLY A 12 0.40 0.79 -25.84
N ARG A 13 -0.91 1.10 -25.96
CA ARG A 13 -1.44 2.07 -26.92
C ARG A 13 -1.22 3.49 -26.45
N ALA A 14 -1.03 4.39 -27.39
CA ALA A 14 -0.99 5.81 -27.08
C ALA A 14 -2.36 6.31 -26.58
N ALA A 15 -2.36 7.15 -25.56
CA ALA A 15 -3.54 7.70 -24.92
C ALA A 15 -3.37 9.19 -24.61
N ASP A 16 -4.46 9.96 -24.75
CA ASP A 16 -4.57 11.30 -24.22
C ASP A 16 -5.61 11.31 -23.11
N LEU A 17 -5.30 11.96 -22.00
CA LEU A 17 -6.17 12.07 -20.84
C LEU A 17 -6.64 13.49 -20.64
N ALA A 18 -7.94 13.70 -20.61
CA ALA A 18 -8.55 14.98 -20.26
C ALA A 18 -8.93 15.01 -18.78
N LEU A 19 -8.45 16.06 -18.08
CA LEU A 19 -8.80 16.37 -16.70
C LEU A 19 -9.63 17.66 -16.70
N PRO A 20 -10.91 17.61 -16.32
CA PRO A 20 -11.81 18.78 -16.44
C PRO A 20 -11.48 19.88 -15.42
N GLN A 21 -11.05 19.49 -14.23
CA GLN A 21 -10.54 20.41 -13.20
C GLN A 21 -9.14 19.96 -12.77
N ALA A 22 -8.13 20.58 -13.36
CA ALA A 22 -6.77 20.11 -13.21
C ALA A 22 -6.13 20.45 -11.86
N VAL A 23 -6.53 21.57 -11.25
CA VAL A 23 -5.89 22.10 -10.03
C VAL A 23 -6.97 22.38 -9.00
N ASP A 24 -6.82 21.80 -7.84
CA ASP A 24 -7.63 22.12 -6.65
C ASP A 24 -6.75 22.30 -5.39
N SER A 25 -7.39 22.54 -4.25
CA SER A 25 -6.69 22.79 -2.97
C SER A 25 -5.91 21.57 -2.43
N ARG A 26 -6.15 20.37 -2.99
CA ARG A 26 -5.47 19.12 -2.60
C ARG A 26 -4.16 18.89 -3.33
N LEU A 27 -3.87 19.68 -4.38
CA LEU A 27 -2.71 19.45 -5.21
C LEU A 27 -1.40 19.70 -4.46
N ILE A 28 -0.59 18.66 -4.39
CA ILE A 28 0.82 18.72 -3.99
C ILE A 28 1.66 18.83 -5.27
N ASP A 29 2.16 20.02 -5.60
CA ASP A 29 2.98 20.26 -6.79
C ASP A 29 4.43 20.52 -6.42
N GLU A 30 5.27 19.47 -6.57
CA GLU A 30 6.71 19.56 -6.26
C GLU A 30 7.50 20.47 -7.20
N THR A 31 6.96 20.79 -8.36
CA THR A 31 7.66 21.56 -9.40
C THR A 31 7.18 23.01 -9.52
N GLY A 32 6.01 23.31 -8.96
CA GLY A 32 5.34 24.61 -9.15
C GLY A 32 4.90 24.86 -10.59
N ALA A 33 4.86 23.82 -11.43
CA ALA A 33 4.53 23.95 -12.85
C ALA A 33 3.02 23.92 -13.12
N MET A 34 2.23 23.42 -12.18
CA MET A 34 0.80 23.24 -12.34
C MET A 34 0.05 24.49 -11.87
N SER A 35 -0.60 25.16 -12.80
CA SER A 35 -1.49 26.30 -12.53
C SER A 35 -2.82 26.13 -13.26
N ALA A 36 -3.81 26.93 -12.89
CA ALA A 36 -5.12 26.92 -13.53
C ALA A 36 -5.06 27.24 -15.05
N ASP A 37 -4.01 27.91 -15.50
CA ASP A 37 -3.81 28.32 -16.89
C ASP A 37 -3.14 27.24 -17.75
N VAL A 38 -2.71 26.12 -17.16
CA VAL A 38 -2.08 25.01 -17.89
C VAL A 38 -3.14 24.20 -18.61
N ASP A 39 -3.19 24.35 -19.94
CA ASP A 39 -4.15 23.64 -20.79
C ASP A 39 -3.66 22.26 -21.24
N ARG A 40 -2.35 22.12 -21.53
CA ARG A 40 -1.77 20.93 -22.15
C ARG A 40 -0.41 20.60 -21.58
N ILE A 41 -0.16 19.31 -21.43
CA ILE A 41 1.13 18.76 -20.98
C ILE A 41 1.55 17.66 -21.96
N ASP A 42 2.79 17.71 -22.41
CA ASP A 42 3.42 16.59 -23.13
C ASP A 42 3.76 15.49 -22.13
N ALA A 43 3.02 14.40 -22.17
CA ALA A 43 3.21 13.21 -21.35
C ALA A 43 3.83 12.05 -22.12
N SER A 44 4.43 12.34 -23.29
CA SER A 44 5.09 11.30 -24.10
C SER A 44 6.19 10.59 -23.32
N GLY A 45 6.20 9.25 -23.42
CA GLY A 45 7.13 8.40 -22.70
C GLY A 45 6.70 8.07 -21.26
N LEU A 46 5.58 8.62 -20.78
CA LEU A 46 5.01 8.28 -19.48
C LEU A 46 3.91 7.22 -19.64
N VAL A 47 3.71 6.41 -18.60
CA VAL A 47 2.72 5.35 -18.57
C VAL A 47 1.53 5.80 -17.73
N LEU A 48 0.32 5.63 -18.29
CA LEU A 48 -0.95 5.79 -17.58
C LEU A 48 -1.38 4.43 -17.04
N ALA A 49 -1.65 4.35 -15.73
CA ALA A 49 -2.11 3.15 -15.05
C ALA A 49 -3.22 3.47 -14.04
N PRO A 50 -4.01 2.47 -13.57
CA PRO A 50 -4.84 2.66 -12.39
C PRO A 50 -3.94 3.02 -11.20
N ALA A 51 -4.43 3.92 -10.34
CA ALA A 51 -3.69 4.30 -9.14
C ALA A 51 -3.39 3.07 -8.27
N LEU A 52 -2.23 3.08 -7.62
CA LEU A 52 -1.82 1.99 -6.74
C LEU A 52 -2.74 1.91 -5.52
N VAL A 53 -2.81 0.74 -4.93
CA VAL A 53 -3.61 0.44 -3.74
C VAL A 53 -2.71 -0.28 -2.74
N ASP A 54 -2.70 0.19 -1.50
CA ASP A 54 -1.89 -0.43 -0.44
C ASP A 54 -2.78 -1.05 0.64
N PRO A 55 -2.78 -2.38 0.79
CA PRO A 55 -3.61 -3.06 1.77
C PRO A 55 -3.01 -3.06 3.19
N HIS A 56 -1.86 -2.40 3.41
CA HIS A 56 -1.12 -2.50 4.67
C HIS A 56 -0.36 -1.21 5.01
N VAL A 57 -1.01 -0.29 5.76
CA VAL A 57 -0.44 1.03 6.07
C VAL A 57 -0.72 1.43 7.51
N HIS A 58 0.28 2.03 8.19
CA HIS A 58 0.16 2.57 9.55
C HIS A 58 0.32 4.10 9.53
N LEU A 59 -0.77 4.85 9.64
CA LEU A 59 -0.69 6.32 9.72
C LEU A 59 -0.53 6.86 11.14
N ARG A 60 -0.56 5.98 12.16
CA ARG A 60 -0.30 6.34 13.56
C ARG A 60 -1.28 7.35 14.17
N ASP A 61 -2.32 7.72 13.46
CA ASP A 61 -3.36 8.66 13.85
C ASP A 61 -4.69 7.89 14.06
N PRO A 62 -5.26 7.96 15.26
CA PRO A 62 -4.85 8.75 16.43
C PRO A 62 -3.78 8.10 17.30
N GLY A 63 -3.18 8.93 18.15
CA GLY A 63 -2.41 8.53 19.33
C GLY A 63 -0.89 8.54 19.21
N GLN A 64 -0.32 8.54 17.99
CA GLN A 64 1.13 8.62 17.75
C GLN A 64 1.45 9.58 16.59
N THR A 65 0.77 10.73 16.56
CA THR A 65 0.84 11.71 15.48
C THR A 65 2.18 12.45 15.38
N ASP A 66 3.07 12.26 16.34
CA ASP A 66 4.48 12.64 16.25
C ASP A 66 5.27 11.83 15.24
N LYS A 67 4.83 10.60 14.93
CA LYS A 67 5.46 9.71 13.94
C LYS A 67 4.88 9.91 12.55
N GLU A 68 3.56 9.95 12.44
CA GLU A 68 2.79 10.18 11.21
C GLU A 68 1.38 10.64 11.57
N ASP A 69 0.70 11.33 10.64
CA ASP A 69 -0.72 11.63 10.75
C ASP A 69 -1.45 11.44 9.42
N MET A 70 -2.77 11.61 9.44
CA MET A 70 -3.61 11.44 8.23
C MET A 70 -3.19 12.37 7.09
N VAL A 71 -2.78 13.60 7.39
CA VAL A 71 -2.42 14.60 6.36
C VAL A 71 -1.12 14.24 5.68
N THR A 72 -0.07 13.97 6.46
CA THR A 72 1.26 13.69 5.91
C THR A 72 1.37 12.27 5.35
N GLY A 73 0.71 11.29 5.95
CA GLY A 73 0.67 9.93 5.44
C GLY A 73 -0.10 9.78 4.14
N THR A 74 -1.26 10.45 4.00
CA THR A 74 -2.00 10.46 2.73
C THR A 74 -1.27 11.27 1.65
N ALA A 75 -0.53 12.32 2.01
CA ALA A 75 0.36 13.02 1.09
C ALA A 75 1.50 12.13 0.59
N ALA A 76 2.11 11.32 1.48
CA ALA A 76 3.10 10.32 1.10
C ALA A 76 2.51 9.23 0.18
N ALA A 77 1.28 8.80 0.44
CA ALA A 77 0.56 7.87 -0.43
C ALA A 77 0.35 8.46 -1.83
N ALA A 78 -0.15 9.69 -1.93
CA ALA A 78 -0.31 10.38 -3.21
C ALA A 78 1.02 10.52 -3.96
N ALA A 79 2.11 10.88 -3.25
CA ALA A 79 3.45 10.99 -3.83
C ALA A 79 4.02 9.63 -4.28
N GLY A 80 3.56 8.54 -3.66
CA GLY A 80 3.85 7.15 -4.03
C GLY A 80 2.96 6.58 -5.14
N GLY A 81 1.95 7.32 -5.62
CA GLY A 81 1.06 6.89 -6.69
C GLY A 81 -0.17 6.11 -6.21
N TYR A 82 -0.40 6.05 -4.90
CA TYR A 82 -1.55 5.39 -4.32
C TYR A 82 -2.80 6.27 -4.39
N GLY A 83 -3.92 5.67 -4.74
CA GLY A 83 -5.23 6.31 -4.70
C GLY A 83 -6.10 5.79 -3.55
N LEU A 84 -5.74 4.64 -2.98
CA LEU A 84 -6.42 4.00 -1.86
C LEU A 84 -5.41 3.30 -0.94
N ILE A 85 -5.60 3.44 0.36
CA ILE A 85 -4.80 2.75 1.39
C ILE A 85 -5.72 2.09 2.42
N LEU A 86 -5.29 0.97 2.99
CA LEU A 86 -5.98 0.30 4.10
C LEU A 86 -5.24 0.61 5.41
N LEU A 87 -5.92 1.25 6.34
CA LEU A 87 -5.37 1.62 7.64
C LEU A 87 -5.44 0.45 8.61
N MET A 88 -4.28 0.04 9.15
CA MET A 88 -4.18 -1.01 10.16
C MET A 88 -4.68 -0.56 11.53
N PRO A 89 -5.19 -1.49 12.37
CA PRO A 89 -5.93 -1.16 13.60
C PRO A 89 -5.05 -0.79 14.79
N ASN A 90 -3.72 -0.75 14.63
CA ASN A 90 -2.77 -0.51 15.72
C ASN A 90 -2.57 0.97 16.06
N THR A 91 -3.66 1.70 16.13
CA THR A 91 -3.79 3.07 16.66
C THR A 91 -3.82 3.10 18.20
N GLN A 92 -3.86 4.27 18.81
CA GLN A 92 -4.02 4.47 20.25
C GLN A 92 -5.14 5.48 20.55
N PRO A 93 -6.31 4.99 21.02
CA PRO A 93 -6.65 3.59 21.31
C PRO A 93 -6.72 2.71 20.06
N ALA A 94 -6.85 1.39 20.24
CA ALA A 94 -6.99 0.44 19.12
C ALA A 94 -8.32 0.65 18.38
N MET A 95 -8.33 0.36 17.07
CA MET A 95 -9.53 0.49 16.22
C MET A 95 -10.40 -0.78 16.35
N ASP A 96 -10.92 -1.06 17.54
CA ASP A 96 -11.74 -2.25 17.84
C ASP A 96 -13.26 -1.98 17.85
N GLY A 97 -13.66 -0.73 17.57
CA GLY A 97 -15.06 -0.27 17.61
C GLY A 97 -15.57 0.10 19.00
N GLN A 98 -14.90 -0.32 20.07
CA GLN A 98 -15.33 -0.08 21.45
C GLN A 98 -14.43 0.92 22.18
N ALA A 99 -13.12 0.83 22.01
CA ALA A 99 -12.16 1.71 22.67
C ALA A 99 -12.40 3.17 22.28
N ARG A 100 -12.38 4.06 23.29
CA ARG A 100 -12.76 5.46 23.10
C ARG A 100 -11.61 6.40 23.32
N MET A 101 -11.55 7.43 22.49
CA MET A 101 -10.69 8.59 22.63
C MET A 101 -11.15 9.48 23.79
N ALA A 102 -10.36 10.49 24.14
CA ALA A 102 -10.64 11.40 25.26
C ALA A 102 -11.95 12.21 25.10
N ASP A 103 -12.40 12.45 23.87
CA ASP A 103 -13.65 13.12 23.52
C ASP A 103 -14.87 12.19 23.52
N GLY A 104 -14.66 10.87 23.72
CA GLY A 104 -15.68 9.84 23.74
C GLY A 104 -15.98 9.20 22.40
N CYS A 105 -15.35 9.64 21.28
CA CYS A 105 -15.49 9.00 19.97
C CYS A 105 -14.72 7.68 19.90
N THR A 106 -15.18 6.72 19.10
CA THR A 106 -14.36 5.58 18.69
C THR A 106 -13.36 6.00 17.64
N VAL A 107 -12.31 5.19 17.43
CA VAL A 107 -11.34 5.47 16.35
C VAL A 107 -12.00 5.36 14.98
N ILE A 108 -12.97 4.46 14.80
CA ILE A 108 -13.71 4.32 13.55
C ILE A 108 -14.50 5.61 13.26
N ASP A 109 -15.27 6.13 14.24
CA ASP A 109 -16.01 7.38 14.09
C ASP A 109 -15.09 8.57 13.80
N TYR A 110 -13.95 8.65 14.50
CA TYR A 110 -12.95 9.70 14.31
C TYR A 110 -12.41 9.69 12.89
N LEU A 111 -11.99 8.54 12.37
CA LEU A 111 -11.46 8.44 11.02
C LEU A 111 -12.55 8.69 9.96
N GLU A 112 -13.76 8.16 10.16
CA GLU A 112 -14.88 8.43 9.24
C GLU A 112 -15.24 9.92 9.15
N SER A 113 -15.08 10.66 10.25
CA SER A 113 -15.39 12.09 10.28
C SER A 113 -14.20 13.01 10.06
N TYR A 114 -13.00 12.48 9.89
CA TYR A 114 -11.73 13.22 9.92
C TYR A 114 -11.72 14.45 9.00
N GLU A 115 -12.01 14.27 7.71
CA GLU A 115 -11.98 15.37 6.72
C GLU A 115 -13.01 16.44 7.07
N ARG A 116 -14.22 16.04 7.46
CA ARG A 116 -15.31 16.97 7.83
C ARG A 116 -14.94 17.78 9.07
N ASP A 117 -14.44 17.12 10.13
CA ASP A 117 -14.20 17.73 11.42
C ASP A 117 -12.96 18.63 11.42
N HIS A 118 -12.01 18.37 10.52
CA HIS A 118 -10.83 19.22 10.30
C HIS A 118 -11.01 20.23 9.14
N GLY A 119 -12.13 20.18 8.42
CA GLY A 119 -12.42 21.10 7.31
C GLY A 119 -11.44 21.01 6.15
N LEU A 120 -10.95 19.80 5.85
CA LEU A 120 -9.98 19.51 4.80
C LEU A 120 -10.44 18.38 3.88
N SER A 121 -9.73 18.17 2.78
CA SER A 121 -9.85 16.98 1.93
C SER A 121 -8.50 16.32 1.75
N LEU A 122 -8.46 15.02 1.96
CA LEU A 122 -7.25 14.23 1.79
C LEU A 122 -7.01 13.86 0.31
N PRO A 123 -5.73 13.76 -0.10
CA PRO A 123 -5.40 13.52 -1.50
C PRO A 123 -5.64 12.08 -1.97
N VAL A 124 -5.88 11.13 -1.05
CA VAL A 124 -6.17 9.73 -1.36
C VAL A 124 -7.32 9.20 -0.50
N ASP A 125 -7.99 8.16 -0.99
CA ASP A 125 -8.99 7.46 -0.18
C ASP A 125 -8.34 6.48 0.81
N TYR A 126 -9.09 6.15 1.86
CA TYR A 126 -8.70 5.10 2.78
C TYR A 126 -9.90 4.25 3.20
N ALA A 127 -9.60 3.00 3.52
CA ALA A 127 -10.52 2.07 4.15
C ALA A 127 -9.95 1.66 5.51
N LEU A 128 -10.77 1.04 6.34
CA LEU A 128 -10.42 0.70 7.72
C LEU A 128 -10.29 -0.82 7.90
N CYS A 129 -9.28 -1.22 8.66
CA CYS A 129 -9.15 -2.56 9.18
C CYS A 129 -9.50 -2.55 10.67
N VAL A 130 -10.55 -3.26 11.08
CA VAL A 130 -10.92 -3.32 12.50
C VAL A 130 -10.03 -4.30 13.25
N ALA A 131 -9.73 -4.01 14.53
CA ALA A 131 -8.97 -4.92 15.37
C ALA A 131 -9.71 -6.26 15.56
N ALA A 132 -8.99 -7.36 15.38
CA ALA A 132 -9.52 -8.71 15.57
C ALA A 132 -9.91 -8.96 17.04
N THR A 133 -9.15 -8.36 17.97
CA THR A 133 -9.40 -8.51 19.41
C THR A 133 -9.51 -7.14 20.10
N MET A 134 -10.24 -7.15 21.20
CA MET A 134 -10.40 -5.97 22.07
C MET A 134 -9.05 -5.44 22.51
N ASP A 135 -8.82 -4.13 22.32
CA ASP A 135 -7.53 -3.45 22.56
C ASP A 135 -6.32 -4.11 21.86
N ARG A 136 -6.53 -4.98 20.86
CA ARG A 136 -5.52 -5.83 20.25
C ARG A 136 -4.75 -6.69 21.27
N ALA A 137 -5.43 -7.05 22.35
CA ALA A 137 -4.83 -7.76 23.49
C ALA A 137 -4.76 -9.28 23.30
N GLY A 138 -5.33 -9.84 22.22
CA GLY A 138 -5.30 -11.27 21.91
C GLY A 138 -6.10 -12.16 22.86
N ARG A 139 -6.96 -11.59 23.73
CA ARG A 139 -7.66 -12.31 24.79
C ARG A 139 -9.14 -12.54 24.51
N GLN A 140 -9.76 -11.62 23.79
CA GLN A 140 -11.18 -11.62 23.46
C GLN A 140 -11.37 -11.03 22.07
N ALA A 141 -12.10 -11.72 21.19
CA ALA A 141 -12.46 -11.19 19.87
C ALA A 141 -13.25 -9.88 20.01
N SER A 142 -13.04 -8.93 19.12
CA SER A 142 -13.81 -7.70 19.04
C SER A 142 -15.29 -8.03 18.77
N ASN A 143 -16.19 -7.21 19.34
CA ASN A 143 -17.62 -7.45 19.21
C ASN A 143 -18.12 -6.84 17.88
N PRO A 144 -18.71 -7.64 16.97
CA PRO A 144 -19.23 -7.13 15.70
C PRO A 144 -20.30 -6.04 15.84
N ASP A 145 -21.06 -6.00 16.93
CA ASP A 145 -22.07 -4.97 17.16
C ASP A 145 -21.46 -3.56 17.25
N ASP A 146 -20.15 -3.46 17.57
CA ASP A 146 -19.46 -2.19 17.74
C ASP A 146 -18.87 -1.64 16.42
N TRP A 147 -18.77 -2.46 15.34
CA TRP A 147 -18.16 -2.04 14.08
C TRP A 147 -18.90 -2.46 12.81
N SER A 148 -19.83 -3.43 12.85
CA SER A 148 -20.53 -3.92 11.65
C SER A 148 -21.42 -2.88 10.98
N GLY A 149 -21.80 -1.84 11.70
CA GLY A 149 -22.51 -0.68 11.14
C GLY A 149 -21.67 0.11 10.12
N HIS A 150 -20.34 -0.07 10.11
CA HIS A 150 -19.40 0.65 9.23
C HIS A 150 -18.94 -0.16 8.00
N LEU A 151 -19.62 -1.25 7.69
CA LEU A 151 -19.32 -2.08 6.52
C LEU A 151 -19.67 -1.39 5.19
N PRO A 152 -19.09 -1.84 4.05
CA PRO A 152 -19.46 -1.35 2.72
C PRO A 152 -20.97 -1.44 2.47
N GLY A 153 -21.52 -0.45 1.75
CA GLY A 153 -22.95 -0.39 1.43
C GLY A 153 -23.82 0.33 2.46
N HIS A 154 -23.30 0.72 3.61
CA HIS A 154 -23.99 1.51 4.62
C HIS A 154 -23.87 3.04 4.43
N GLY A 155 -23.22 3.47 3.35
CA GLY A 155 -23.11 4.90 3.01
C GLY A 155 -21.91 5.62 3.64
N TRP A 156 -21.00 4.89 4.26
CA TRP A 156 -19.76 5.41 4.81
C TRP A 156 -18.74 5.71 3.72
N ALA A 157 -17.96 6.77 3.89
CA ALA A 157 -16.87 7.12 2.99
C ALA A 157 -15.66 6.21 3.17
N HIS A 158 -15.41 5.78 4.42
CA HIS A 158 -14.25 5.00 4.82
C HIS A 158 -14.67 3.70 5.53
N PRO A 159 -15.19 2.71 4.78
CA PRO A 159 -15.76 1.52 5.38
C PRO A 159 -14.71 0.60 6.02
N VAL A 160 -15.17 -0.22 6.98
CA VAL A 160 -14.42 -1.36 7.50
C VAL A 160 -14.47 -2.49 6.47
N VAL A 161 -13.31 -2.95 5.98
CA VAL A 161 -13.20 -3.94 4.89
C VAL A 161 -12.41 -5.19 5.28
N ALA A 162 -11.78 -5.22 6.46
CA ALA A 162 -10.95 -6.32 6.92
C ALA A 162 -10.87 -6.36 8.45
N ILE A 163 -10.38 -7.48 8.97
CA ILE A 163 -10.12 -7.71 10.40
C ILE A 163 -8.65 -8.08 10.59
N SER A 164 -7.93 -7.46 11.54
CA SER A 164 -6.54 -7.75 11.85
C SER A 164 -6.18 -7.37 13.29
N ASP A 165 -5.19 -8.03 13.87
CA ASP A 165 -4.45 -7.53 15.05
C ASP A 165 -3.05 -7.05 14.67
N ASP A 166 -2.83 -6.62 13.43
CA ASP A 166 -1.52 -6.33 12.87
C ASP A 166 -0.56 -5.62 13.84
N GLY A 167 0.73 -5.99 13.74
CA GLY A 167 1.77 -5.80 14.74
C GLY A 167 1.84 -6.96 15.73
N SER A 168 0.86 -7.87 15.71
CA SER A 168 0.85 -9.19 16.35
C SER A 168 -0.10 -10.13 15.62
N ALA A 169 0.19 -11.44 15.65
CA ALA A 169 -0.71 -12.45 15.11
C ALA A 169 -1.98 -12.57 15.95
N VAL A 170 -3.11 -12.88 15.32
CA VAL A 170 -4.32 -13.32 16.04
C VAL A 170 -3.96 -14.54 16.90
N THR A 171 -4.31 -14.53 18.17
CA THR A 171 -3.91 -15.60 19.09
C THR A 171 -4.72 -16.89 18.87
N ASN A 172 -4.13 -18.04 19.21
CA ASN A 172 -4.84 -19.32 19.16
C ASN A 172 -6.13 -19.32 20.00
N GLN A 173 -6.15 -18.54 21.09
CA GLN A 173 -7.31 -18.42 21.98
C GLN A 173 -8.50 -17.76 21.27
N THR A 174 -8.26 -16.80 20.39
CA THR A 174 -9.31 -15.98 19.79
C THR A 174 -9.59 -16.32 18.31
N LEU A 175 -8.69 -17.07 17.65
CA LEU A 175 -8.74 -17.34 16.21
C LEU A 175 -10.11 -17.92 15.76
N GLU A 176 -10.69 -18.82 16.52
CA GLU A 176 -11.99 -19.43 16.19
C GLU A 176 -13.13 -18.39 16.18
N ALA A 177 -13.16 -17.54 17.21
CA ALA A 177 -14.17 -16.48 17.32
C ALA A 177 -13.98 -15.40 16.25
N VAL A 178 -12.72 -14.99 16.01
CA VAL A 178 -12.36 -14.03 14.94
C VAL A 178 -12.75 -14.59 13.57
N ALA A 179 -12.48 -15.87 13.30
CA ALA A 179 -12.87 -16.52 12.05
C ALA A 179 -14.40 -16.63 11.89
N ALA A 180 -15.13 -16.83 12.99
CA ALA A 180 -16.60 -16.81 12.96
C ALA A 180 -17.13 -15.41 12.60
N ASN A 181 -16.57 -14.35 13.20
CA ASN A 181 -16.89 -12.97 12.87
C ASN A 181 -16.59 -12.65 11.40
N ALA A 182 -15.39 -13.01 10.93
CA ALA A 182 -14.95 -12.78 9.55
C ALA A 182 -15.93 -13.41 8.53
N ARG A 183 -16.35 -14.65 8.76
CA ARG A 183 -17.33 -15.33 7.89
C ARG A 183 -18.72 -14.71 7.95
N ALA A 184 -19.17 -14.32 9.15
CA ALA A 184 -20.51 -13.75 9.34
C ALA A 184 -20.70 -12.45 8.54
N PHE A 185 -19.63 -11.69 8.34
CA PHE A 185 -19.66 -10.39 7.68
C PHE A 185 -18.90 -10.37 6.35
N ASP A 186 -18.49 -11.54 5.85
CA ASP A 186 -17.72 -11.72 4.59
C ASP A 186 -16.47 -10.84 4.53
N LEU A 187 -15.75 -10.71 5.63
CA LEU A 187 -14.49 -9.98 5.72
C LEU A 187 -13.30 -10.95 5.65
N PRO A 188 -12.16 -10.57 5.04
CA PRO A 188 -10.91 -11.31 5.19
C PRO A 188 -10.30 -11.05 6.57
N ILE A 189 -9.61 -12.07 7.11
CA ILE A 189 -8.65 -11.87 8.20
C ILE A 189 -7.30 -11.56 7.55
N LEU A 190 -6.70 -10.41 7.90
CA LEU A 190 -5.34 -10.05 7.54
C LEU A 190 -4.47 -10.37 8.76
N ASP A 191 -3.74 -11.48 8.73
CA ASP A 191 -2.98 -11.89 9.91
C ASP A 191 -1.49 -11.56 9.76
N HIS A 192 -0.96 -10.90 10.79
CA HIS A 192 0.47 -10.63 10.94
C HIS A 192 1.21 -11.96 11.17
N CYS A 193 1.88 -12.45 10.14
CA CYS A 193 2.43 -13.81 10.13
C CYS A 193 3.75 -13.95 10.92
N GLU A 194 3.93 -13.22 12.02
CA GLU A 194 5.12 -13.33 12.84
C GLU A 194 4.75 -13.26 14.33
N HIS A 195 5.25 -14.20 15.10
CA HIS A 195 5.13 -14.16 16.55
C HIS A 195 6.40 -14.68 17.21
N HIS A 196 7.09 -13.82 17.95
CA HIS A 196 8.26 -14.18 18.73
C HIS A 196 8.24 -13.43 20.07
N GLU A 197 8.71 -14.08 21.12
CA GLU A 197 8.85 -13.47 22.44
C GLU A 197 10.21 -12.76 22.59
N HIS A 198 11.22 -13.24 21.86
CA HIS A 198 12.60 -12.78 21.96
C HIS A 198 13.23 -12.66 20.57
N GLY A 199 14.22 -11.80 20.45
CA GLY A 199 14.97 -11.58 19.23
C GLY A 199 14.81 -10.17 18.67
N GLN A 200 15.78 -9.75 17.87
CA GLN A 200 15.80 -8.40 17.27
C GLN A 200 16.00 -8.42 15.76
N VAL A 201 16.58 -9.49 15.23
CA VAL A 201 16.93 -9.64 13.82
C VAL A 201 16.81 -11.11 13.41
N ASN A 202 16.89 -11.43 12.12
CA ASN A 202 16.83 -12.80 11.63
C ASN A 202 17.91 -13.69 12.27
N LEU A 203 17.52 -14.90 12.68
CA LEU A 203 18.45 -15.91 13.22
C LEU A 203 19.39 -16.41 12.12
N GLY A 204 20.67 -16.09 12.23
CA GLY A 204 21.63 -16.50 11.21
C GLY A 204 23.07 -16.06 11.48
N ALA A 205 23.85 -15.95 10.43
CA ALA A 205 25.23 -15.48 10.50
C ALA A 205 25.29 -14.00 10.93
N ILE A 206 24.33 -13.21 10.49
CA ILE A 206 24.30 -11.77 10.76
C ILE A 206 23.93 -11.47 12.23
N SER A 207 22.93 -12.16 12.81
CA SER A 207 22.60 -12.00 14.23
C SER A 207 23.80 -12.34 15.14
N ARG A 208 24.50 -13.43 14.82
CA ARG A 208 25.73 -13.82 15.55
C ARG A 208 26.84 -12.77 15.41
N ARG A 209 27.04 -12.24 14.19
CA ARG A 209 28.05 -11.19 13.93
C ARG A 209 27.75 -9.89 14.67
N LEU A 210 26.47 -9.55 14.81
CA LEU A 210 26.01 -8.34 15.50
C LEU A 210 25.93 -8.53 17.03
N GLY A 211 26.04 -9.78 17.52
CA GLY A 211 25.85 -10.11 18.93
C GLY A 211 24.40 -9.89 19.40
N LEU A 212 23.42 -10.06 18.47
CA LEU A 212 22.01 -9.90 18.73
C LEU A 212 21.30 -11.24 18.74
N GLU A 213 20.23 -11.31 19.51
CA GLU A 213 19.36 -12.48 19.55
C GLU A 213 18.58 -12.59 18.23
N GLY A 214 18.56 -13.80 17.66
CA GLY A 214 17.95 -14.07 16.37
C GLY A 214 16.53 -14.58 16.46
N ILE A 215 15.66 -14.12 15.55
CA ILE A 215 14.29 -14.56 15.36
C ILE A 215 14.30 -15.71 14.33
N PRO A 216 13.92 -16.95 14.68
CA PRO A 216 13.93 -18.06 13.74
C PRO A 216 12.81 -17.94 12.70
N ALA A 217 13.03 -18.46 11.48
CA ALA A 217 12.01 -18.48 10.43
C ALA A 217 10.76 -19.31 10.82
N SER A 218 10.89 -20.23 11.77
CA SER A 218 9.77 -21.04 12.25
C SER A 218 8.69 -20.25 12.97
N THR A 219 8.96 -19.05 13.48
CA THR A 219 7.97 -18.17 14.11
C THR A 219 6.94 -17.69 13.11
N GLU A 220 7.37 -17.35 11.88
CA GLU A 220 6.50 -17.00 10.77
C GLU A 220 5.76 -18.25 10.23
N THR A 221 6.49 -19.31 9.92
CA THR A 221 5.88 -20.50 9.30
C THR A 221 4.87 -21.20 10.22
N ALA A 222 5.01 -21.09 11.53
CA ALA A 222 4.05 -21.65 12.48
C ALA A 222 2.69 -20.93 12.38
N ILE A 223 2.69 -19.61 12.30
CA ILE A 223 1.47 -18.81 12.14
C ILE A 223 0.84 -19.09 10.76
N ILE A 224 1.62 -19.06 9.69
CA ILE A 224 1.13 -19.35 8.33
C ILE A 224 0.45 -20.71 8.25
N ASN A 225 1.06 -21.77 8.78
CA ASN A 225 0.46 -23.11 8.75
C ASN A 225 -0.82 -23.18 9.58
N ARG A 226 -0.86 -22.58 10.76
CA ARG A 226 -2.05 -22.49 11.61
C ARG A 226 -3.21 -21.84 10.87
N ASP A 227 -2.94 -20.73 10.17
CA ASP A 227 -3.97 -19.96 9.47
C ASP A 227 -4.46 -20.67 8.21
N ILE A 228 -3.58 -21.38 7.51
CA ILE A 228 -3.96 -22.28 6.41
C ILE A 228 -4.87 -23.41 6.94
N GLU A 229 -4.54 -24.02 8.09
CA GLU A 229 -5.41 -25.03 8.71
C GLU A 229 -6.76 -24.45 9.12
N GLN A 230 -6.80 -23.23 9.63
CA GLN A 230 -8.04 -22.52 9.95
C GLN A 230 -8.88 -22.27 8.68
N ALA A 231 -8.27 -21.76 7.61
CA ALA A 231 -8.93 -21.53 6.32
C ALA A 231 -9.49 -22.84 5.74
N GLU A 232 -8.72 -23.92 5.78
CA GLU A 232 -9.15 -25.24 5.32
C GLU A 232 -10.35 -25.77 6.10
N ARG A 233 -10.32 -25.67 7.42
CA ARG A 233 -11.35 -26.20 8.30
C ARG A 233 -12.66 -25.42 8.24
N THR A 234 -12.60 -24.13 8.01
CA THR A 234 -13.75 -23.23 8.20
C THR A 234 -14.21 -22.50 6.92
N GLY A 235 -13.39 -22.50 5.85
CA GLY A 235 -13.66 -21.71 4.67
C GLY A 235 -13.45 -20.20 4.87
N THR A 236 -12.85 -19.75 5.99
CA THR A 236 -12.54 -18.34 6.23
C THR A 236 -11.52 -17.84 5.24
N ARG A 237 -11.76 -16.66 4.65
CA ARG A 237 -10.75 -15.98 3.83
C ARG A 237 -9.64 -15.46 4.73
N VAL A 238 -8.41 -15.92 4.49
CA VAL A 238 -7.23 -15.48 5.23
C VAL A 238 -6.23 -14.87 4.28
N HIS A 239 -5.77 -13.69 4.61
CA HIS A 239 -4.68 -13.01 3.93
C HIS A 239 -3.47 -12.97 4.85
N LEU A 240 -2.38 -13.57 4.40
CA LEU A 240 -1.12 -13.71 5.15
C LEU A 240 -0.25 -12.50 4.85
N GLN A 241 -0.10 -11.60 5.84
CA GLN A 241 0.62 -10.34 5.68
C GLN A 241 2.13 -10.56 5.58
N HIS A 242 2.81 -9.73 4.79
CA HIS A 242 4.27 -9.54 4.66
C HIS A 242 5.10 -10.85 4.76
N VAL A 243 4.67 -11.92 4.07
CA VAL A 243 5.42 -13.20 4.06
C VAL A 243 6.86 -12.97 3.61
N SER A 244 7.81 -13.50 4.37
CA SER A 244 9.23 -13.21 4.21
C SER A 244 10.14 -14.43 4.14
N THR A 245 9.65 -15.64 4.48
CA THR A 245 10.47 -16.88 4.54
C THR A 245 10.18 -17.84 3.40
N THR A 246 11.20 -18.59 2.99
CA THR A 246 11.08 -19.69 2.03
C THR A 246 9.97 -20.67 2.43
N GLY A 247 9.96 -21.08 3.71
CA GLY A 247 8.95 -22.02 4.24
C GLY A 247 7.53 -21.45 4.20
N GLY A 248 7.37 -20.14 4.40
CA GLY A 248 6.09 -19.43 4.28
C GLY A 248 5.56 -19.46 2.85
N PHE A 249 6.37 -19.07 1.86
CA PHE A 249 5.98 -19.15 0.44
C PHE A 249 5.65 -20.55 -0.02
N GLU A 250 6.40 -21.57 0.43
CA GLU A 250 6.09 -22.97 0.11
C GLU A 250 4.76 -23.43 0.71
N ALA A 251 4.42 -23.00 1.94
CA ALA A 251 3.15 -23.32 2.58
C ALA A 251 1.97 -22.67 1.81
N VAL A 252 2.10 -21.40 1.44
CA VAL A 252 1.09 -20.68 0.62
C VAL A 252 0.90 -21.35 -0.73
N ARG A 253 1.99 -21.71 -1.43
CA ARG A 253 1.93 -22.39 -2.73
C ARG A 253 1.14 -23.70 -2.65
N ARG A 254 1.39 -24.49 -1.59
CA ARG A 254 0.65 -25.75 -1.34
C ARG A 254 -0.83 -25.49 -1.01
N ALA A 255 -1.14 -24.46 -0.23
CA ALA A 255 -2.51 -24.10 0.11
C ALA A 255 -3.32 -23.69 -1.14
N LYS A 256 -2.74 -22.85 -2.00
CA LYS A 256 -3.34 -22.44 -3.26
C LYS A 256 -3.55 -23.59 -4.23
N ALA A 257 -2.58 -24.50 -4.36
CA ALA A 257 -2.71 -25.69 -5.18
C ALA A 257 -3.87 -26.62 -4.74
N ARG A 258 -4.31 -26.50 -3.49
CA ARG A 258 -5.48 -27.20 -2.92
C ARG A 258 -6.78 -26.39 -3.05
N GLY A 259 -6.73 -25.18 -3.60
CA GLY A 259 -7.90 -24.30 -3.76
C GLY A 259 -8.41 -23.70 -2.45
N LEU A 260 -7.55 -23.57 -1.43
CA LEU A 260 -7.95 -22.96 -0.16
C LEU A 260 -8.11 -21.45 -0.29
N PRO A 261 -9.00 -20.81 0.48
CA PRO A 261 -9.26 -19.37 0.42
C PRO A 261 -8.15 -18.58 1.16
N VAL A 262 -6.92 -18.72 0.66
CA VAL A 262 -5.71 -18.11 1.23
C VAL A 262 -5.04 -17.25 0.16
N THR A 263 -4.74 -16.01 0.53
CA THR A 263 -3.91 -15.08 -0.24
C THR A 263 -2.72 -14.63 0.60
N CYS A 264 -1.69 -14.08 -0.03
CA CYS A 264 -0.58 -13.48 0.70
C CYS A 264 -0.03 -12.24 0.02
N GLU A 265 0.61 -11.41 0.82
CA GLU A 265 1.42 -10.30 0.37
C GLU A 265 2.89 -10.50 0.74
N THR A 266 3.76 -9.80 0.04
CA THR A 266 5.14 -9.51 0.47
C THR A 266 5.39 -8.02 0.33
N ALA A 267 6.54 -7.53 0.80
CA ALA A 267 6.82 -6.10 0.77
C ALA A 267 8.05 -5.76 -0.07
N PRO A 268 8.15 -4.54 -0.63
CA PRO A 268 9.26 -4.11 -1.46
C PRO A 268 10.63 -4.33 -0.80
N HIS A 269 10.71 -4.17 0.52
CA HIS A 269 11.95 -4.36 1.26
C HIS A 269 12.41 -5.82 1.34
N TYR A 270 11.49 -6.81 1.39
CA TYR A 270 11.87 -8.24 1.33
C TYR A 270 12.32 -8.66 -0.07
N LEU A 271 11.88 -7.96 -1.11
CA LEU A 271 12.33 -8.21 -2.47
C LEU A 271 13.70 -7.59 -2.76
N ALA A 272 14.02 -6.47 -2.12
CA ALA A 272 15.23 -5.69 -2.41
C ALA A 272 16.38 -5.93 -1.43
N LEU A 273 16.11 -6.32 -0.20
CA LEU A 273 17.06 -6.36 0.92
C LEU A 273 17.07 -7.75 1.58
N CYS A 274 18.18 -8.05 2.26
CA CYS A 274 18.31 -9.21 3.14
C CYS A 274 18.99 -8.81 4.46
N ASP A 275 19.18 -9.75 5.38
CA ASP A 275 19.75 -9.48 6.71
C ASP A 275 21.17 -8.91 6.69
N GLU A 276 21.95 -9.13 5.61
CA GLU A 276 23.26 -8.51 5.40
C GLU A 276 23.19 -6.97 5.35
N ASP A 277 22.05 -6.41 4.88
CA ASP A 277 21.85 -4.96 4.77
C ASP A 277 21.76 -4.27 6.13
N LEU A 278 21.49 -5.00 7.21
CA LEU A 278 21.56 -4.48 8.58
C LEU A 278 22.97 -3.97 8.93
N LEU A 279 24.02 -4.54 8.33
CA LEU A 279 25.40 -4.08 8.55
C LEU A 279 25.65 -2.66 8.01
N ARG A 280 24.91 -2.26 6.99
CA ARG A 280 25.00 -0.93 6.35
C ARG A 280 23.96 0.03 6.90
N CYS A 281 22.73 -0.44 7.03
CA CYS A 281 21.58 0.42 7.34
C CYS A 281 21.26 0.51 8.84
N GLY A 282 21.77 -0.41 9.65
CA GLY A 282 21.47 -0.44 11.08
C GLY A 282 19.96 -0.53 11.35
N SER A 283 19.51 0.21 12.35
CA SER A 283 18.10 0.27 12.77
C SER A 283 17.14 0.79 11.69
N MET A 284 17.63 1.52 10.67
CA MET A 284 16.81 1.95 9.53
C MET A 284 16.32 0.77 8.67
N ALA A 285 16.91 -0.42 8.82
CA ALA A 285 16.48 -1.67 8.18
C ALA A 285 15.90 -2.67 9.20
N LYS A 286 15.56 -2.23 10.41
CA LYS A 286 14.90 -3.07 11.42
C LYS A 286 13.40 -3.03 11.23
N MET A 287 12.79 -4.18 10.96
CA MET A 287 11.36 -4.38 10.74
C MET A 287 10.90 -5.73 11.27
N ASN A 288 9.59 -5.98 11.30
CA ASN A 288 8.99 -7.22 11.73
C ASN A 288 7.89 -7.65 10.73
N PRO A 289 8.03 -8.83 10.09
CA PRO A 289 9.13 -9.80 10.17
C PRO A 289 10.51 -9.19 9.89
N PRO A 290 11.59 -9.76 10.45
CA PRO A 290 12.94 -9.23 10.18
C PRO A 290 13.35 -9.48 8.74
N LEU A 291 14.23 -8.64 8.17
CA LEU A 291 14.91 -8.98 6.91
C LEU A 291 15.54 -10.35 7.06
N ARG A 292 15.15 -11.27 6.19
CA ARG A 292 15.59 -12.66 6.20
C ARG A 292 16.90 -12.86 5.43
N SER A 293 17.33 -14.09 5.30
CA SER A 293 18.53 -14.44 4.55
C SER A 293 18.39 -14.12 3.05
N ARG A 294 19.52 -14.08 2.35
CA ARG A 294 19.52 -13.95 0.88
C ARG A 294 18.76 -15.09 0.18
N ALA A 295 18.74 -16.29 0.76
CA ALA A 295 17.95 -17.39 0.22
C ALA A 295 16.45 -17.14 0.33
N ASP A 296 16.00 -16.54 1.44
CA ASP A 296 14.61 -16.15 1.63
C ASP A 296 14.21 -14.99 0.72
N GLN A 297 15.10 -14.00 0.52
CA GLN A 297 14.91 -12.93 -0.47
C GLN A 297 14.72 -13.50 -1.88
N GLN A 298 15.56 -14.47 -2.28
CA GLN A 298 15.42 -15.15 -3.56
C GLN A 298 14.08 -15.89 -3.68
N ALA A 299 13.68 -16.57 -2.61
CA ALA A 299 12.38 -17.25 -2.55
C ALA A 299 11.20 -16.29 -2.67
N ALA A 300 11.30 -15.07 -2.11
CA ALA A 300 10.30 -14.02 -2.27
C ALA A 300 10.18 -13.57 -3.74
N LEU A 301 11.31 -13.35 -4.42
CA LEU A 301 11.34 -13.01 -5.84
C LEU A 301 10.72 -14.12 -6.70
N GLU A 302 11.06 -15.38 -6.44
CA GLU A 302 10.49 -16.54 -7.13
C GLU A 302 8.97 -16.67 -6.88
N ALA A 303 8.52 -16.42 -5.65
CA ALA A 303 7.10 -16.45 -5.28
C ALA A 303 6.27 -15.35 -5.96
N VAL A 304 6.87 -14.19 -6.24
CA VAL A 304 6.25 -13.14 -7.08
C VAL A 304 6.17 -13.60 -8.54
N ALA A 305 7.24 -14.20 -9.05
CA ALA A 305 7.33 -14.60 -10.45
C ALA A 305 6.38 -15.75 -10.80
N ASP A 306 6.20 -16.73 -9.89
CA ASP A 306 5.34 -17.89 -10.11
C ASP A 306 3.87 -17.70 -9.72
N GLY A 307 3.50 -16.51 -9.19
CA GLY A 307 2.14 -16.17 -8.80
C GLY A 307 1.71 -16.70 -7.43
N THR A 308 2.66 -17.17 -6.61
CA THR A 308 2.39 -17.54 -5.21
C THR A 308 2.00 -16.30 -4.40
N VAL A 309 2.70 -15.17 -4.61
CA VAL A 309 2.35 -13.86 -4.03
C VAL A 309 1.21 -13.24 -4.83
N ASP A 310 0.15 -12.83 -4.15
CA ASP A 310 -1.02 -12.19 -4.75
C ASP A 310 -0.85 -10.70 -4.94
N MET A 311 -0.20 -10.03 -3.97
CA MET A 311 -0.03 -8.58 -3.97
C MET A 311 1.24 -8.13 -3.27
N ILE A 312 1.60 -6.87 -3.50
CA ILE A 312 2.72 -6.21 -2.85
C ILE A 312 2.16 -5.06 -2.02
N ALA A 313 2.40 -5.11 -0.71
CA ALA A 313 2.02 -4.09 0.26
C ALA A 313 3.27 -3.42 0.83
N THR A 314 3.17 -2.17 1.26
CA THR A 314 4.37 -1.45 1.74
C THR A 314 4.74 -1.79 3.17
N ASP A 315 3.78 -2.14 4.01
CA ASP A 315 3.94 -2.12 5.47
C ASP A 315 4.55 -0.77 5.91
N HIS A 316 3.98 0.33 5.41
CA HIS A 316 4.44 1.66 5.78
C HIS A 316 4.27 1.89 7.27
N ALA A 317 5.38 1.80 8.01
CA ALA A 317 5.42 1.82 9.47
C ALA A 317 6.36 2.94 9.99
N PRO A 318 5.85 4.17 10.09
CA PRO A 318 6.61 5.34 10.46
C PRO A 318 7.06 5.33 11.92
N HIS A 319 8.31 5.76 12.11
CA HIS A 319 8.94 6.00 13.41
C HIS A 319 9.81 7.26 13.36
N THR A 320 9.95 7.90 14.50
CA THR A 320 10.83 9.08 14.63
C THR A 320 12.31 8.69 14.47
N LEU A 321 13.13 9.64 14.00
CA LEU A 321 14.59 9.44 13.95
C LEU A 321 15.20 9.20 15.33
N ALA A 322 14.61 9.79 16.38
CA ALA A 322 15.05 9.58 17.76
C ALA A 322 14.84 8.12 18.20
N GLU A 323 13.68 7.53 17.90
CA GLU A 323 13.42 6.11 18.17
C GLU A 323 14.37 5.19 17.38
N LYS A 324 14.60 5.49 16.11
CA LYS A 324 15.54 4.69 15.29
C LYS A 324 17.00 4.86 15.73
N ALA A 325 17.36 5.98 16.34
CA ALA A 325 18.70 6.22 16.88
C ALA A 325 19.04 5.36 18.11
N LEU A 326 18.06 4.67 18.71
CA LEU A 326 18.30 3.73 19.81
C LEU A 326 19.12 2.49 19.41
N GLY A 327 19.36 2.31 18.10
CA GLY A 327 20.15 1.20 17.56
C GLY A 327 19.34 -0.08 17.37
N LEU A 328 19.98 -1.11 16.78
CA LEU A 328 19.31 -2.34 16.38
C LEU A 328 18.63 -3.09 17.53
N LYS A 329 19.17 -3.01 18.74
CA LYS A 329 18.59 -3.71 19.90
C LYS A 329 17.27 -3.08 20.34
N ASP A 330 17.24 -1.78 20.53
CA ASP A 330 16.17 -1.08 21.26
C ASP A 330 15.26 -0.24 20.34
N ALA A 331 15.65 0.00 19.07
CA ALA A 331 14.80 0.70 18.13
C ALA A 331 13.55 -0.10 17.80
N PRO A 332 12.39 0.56 17.64
CA PRO A 332 11.17 -0.10 17.17
C PRO A 332 11.31 -0.65 15.75
N ASN A 333 10.52 -1.67 15.45
CA ASN A 333 10.41 -2.26 14.12
C ASN A 333 9.57 -1.38 13.20
N GLY A 334 9.96 -1.28 11.93
CA GLY A 334 9.21 -0.58 10.89
C GLY A 334 10.07 0.37 10.05
N ILE A 335 9.64 0.57 8.82
CA ILE A 335 10.20 1.51 7.85
C ILE A 335 9.08 2.23 7.10
N VAL A 336 9.37 3.39 6.52
CA VAL A 336 8.45 4.03 5.58
C VAL A 336 8.64 3.44 4.18
N GLY A 337 7.55 3.13 3.49
CA GLY A 337 7.55 2.43 2.21
C GLY A 337 6.84 3.16 1.07
N LEU A 338 5.77 3.92 1.33
CA LEU A 338 4.86 4.47 0.31
C LEU A 338 5.58 5.18 -0.83
N GLU A 339 6.51 6.09 -0.54
CA GLU A 339 7.15 6.94 -1.56
C GLU A 339 8.27 6.25 -2.35
N THR A 340 8.66 5.02 -1.96
CA THR A 340 9.75 4.28 -2.63
C THR A 340 9.29 2.97 -3.25
N ALA A 341 8.12 2.45 -2.87
CA ALA A 341 7.65 1.11 -3.24
C ALA A 341 7.64 0.87 -4.76
N TYR A 342 7.02 1.78 -5.52
CA TYR A 342 6.98 1.65 -6.98
C TYR A 342 8.38 1.53 -7.59
N ALA A 343 9.30 2.42 -7.20
CA ALA A 343 10.65 2.43 -7.76
C ALA A 343 11.47 1.19 -7.36
N VAL A 344 11.35 0.75 -6.11
CA VAL A 344 11.99 -0.48 -5.62
C VAL A 344 11.48 -1.68 -6.41
N CYS A 345 10.15 -1.86 -6.52
CA CYS A 345 9.55 -2.96 -7.27
C CYS A 345 9.89 -2.89 -8.76
N ASN A 346 9.82 -1.72 -9.37
CA ASN A 346 10.22 -1.54 -10.78
C ASN A 346 11.67 -1.99 -11.02
N GLN A 347 12.58 -1.63 -10.12
CA GLN A 347 13.99 -1.99 -10.25
C GLN A 347 14.24 -3.49 -10.06
N VAL A 348 13.66 -4.10 -9.01
CA VAL A 348 13.99 -5.49 -8.66
C VAL A 348 13.15 -6.51 -9.42
N LEU A 349 11.98 -6.14 -9.93
CA LEU A 349 11.07 -7.05 -10.61
C LEU A 349 11.03 -6.81 -12.13
N VAL A 350 10.85 -5.55 -12.56
CA VAL A 350 10.64 -5.24 -13.98
C VAL A 350 11.96 -5.05 -14.70
N LYS A 351 12.87 -4.21 -14.17
CA LYS A 351 14.17 -3.96 -14.82
C LYS A 351 15.09 -5.17 -14.78
N SER A 352 14.89 -6.09 -13.85
CA SER A 352 15.57 -7.40 -13.84
C SER A 352 15.00 -8.38 -14.86
N GLY A 353 13.80 -8.11 -15.41
CA GLY A 353 13.12 -9.01 -16.34
C GLY A 353 12.37 -10.15 -15.65
N LEU A 354 12.16 -10.09 -14.32
CA LEU A 354 11.50 -11.14 -13.55
C LEU A 354 10.00 -11.24 -13.86
N ILE A 355 9.33 -10.08 -13.91
CA ILE A 355 7.93 -9.95 -14.35
C ILE A 355 7.78 -8.74 -15.28
N SER A 356 6.64 -8.67 -15.97
CA SER A 356 6.30 -7.50 -16.79
C SER A 356 5.82 -6.31 -15.94
N HIS A 357 5.83 -5.10 -16.50
CA HIS A 357 5.37 -3.90 -15.80
C HIS A 357 3.86 -3.97 -15.51
N ASP A 358 3.06 -4.49 -16.44
CA ASP A 358 1.62 -4.71 -16.25
C ASP A 358 1.35 -5.69 -15.10
N ARG A 359 2.11 -6.79 -14.99
CA ARG A 359 1.99 -7.70 -13.84
C ARG A 359 2.32 -7.02 -12.51
N MET A 360 3.33 -6.15 -12.48
CA MET A 360 3.64 -5.37 -11.27
C MET A 360 2.48 -4.44 -10.88
N ILE A 361 1.86 -3.76 -11.85
CA ILE A 361 0.69 -2.91 -11.59
C ILE A 361 -0.49 -3.75 -11.08
N GLU A 362 -0.73 -4.94 -11.61
CA GLU A 362 -1.75 -5.85 -11.07
C GLU A 362 -1.51 -6.15 -9.59
N LEU A 363 -0.27 -6.48 -9.21
CA LEU A 363 0.11 -6.80 -7.83
C LEU A 363 0.02 -5.60 -6.87
N MET A 364 0.17 -4.38 -7.37
CA MET A 364 0.19 -3.16 -6.55
C MET A 364 -1.09 -2.32 -6.67
N SER A 365 -2.07 -2.73 -7.47
CA SER A 365 -3.31 -1.97 -7.68
C SER A 365 -4.56 -2.87 -7.66
N LEU A 366 -4.69 -3.79 -8.61
CA LEU A 366 -5.94 -4.52 -8.81
C LEU A 366 -6.16 -5.59 -7.74
N ALA A 367 -5.15 -6.38 -7.44
CA ALA A 367 -5.26 -7.46 -6.46
C ALA A 367 -5.52 -6.93 -5.03
N PRO A 368 -4.84 -5.86 -4.52
CA PRO A 368 -5.21 -5.25 -3.25
C PRO A 368 -6.64 -4.70 -3.23
N ALA A 369 -7.09 -4.06 -4.31
CA ALA A 369 -8.46 -3.56 -4.40
C ALA A 369 -9.50 -4.70 -4.34
N GLU A 370 -9.22 -5.82 -4.98
CA GLU A 370 -10.07 -7.02 -4.94
C GLU A 370 -10.13 -7.62 -3.52
N LEU A 371 -8.99 -7.71 -2.81
CA LEU A 371 -8.95 -8.17 -1.42
C LEU A 371 -9.90 -7.38 -0.53
N MET A 372 -9.95 -6.05 -0.71
CA MET A 372 -10.79 -5.14 0.04
C MET A 372 -12.23 -5.06 -0.48
N GLY A 373 -12.59 -5.78 -1.54
CA GLY A 373 -13.91 -5.67 -2.18
C GLY A 373 -14.16 -4.29 -2.81
N MET A 374 -13.12 -3.50 -3.05
CA MET A 374 -13.20 -2.15 -3.62
C MET A 374 -12.78 -2.16 -5.09
N HIS A 375 -13.71 -2.65 -5.93
CA HIS A 375 -13.48 -2.70 -7.37
C HIS A 375 -13.22 -1.32 -7.95
N ARG A 376 -12.19 -1.20 -8.78
CA ARG A 376 -11.85 0.02 -9.48
C ARG A 376 -12.05 -0.15 -10.97
N LEU A 377 -12.52 0.93 -11.61
CA LEU A 377 -12.55 1.00 -13.07
C LEU A 377 -11.10 1.05 -13.59
N LEU A 378 -10.87 0.38 -14.72
CA LEU A 378 -9.59 0.45 -15.41
C LEU A 378 -9.56 1.64 -16.38
N PRO A 379 -8.37 2.16 -16.76
CA PRO A 379 -8.27 3.22 -17.76
C PRO A 379 -9.00 2.91 -19.05
N GLU A 380 -9.01 1.65 -19.49
CA GLU A 380 -9.73 1.20 -20.69
C GLU A 380 -11.25 1.24 -20.54
N ASP A 381 -11.80 1.25 -19.32
CA ASP A 381 -13.23 1.38 -19.04
C ASP A 381 -13.68 2.84 -19.03
N LEU A 382 -12.73 3.80 -19.09
CA LEU A 382 -13.07 5.20 -19.21
C LEU A 382 -13.77 5.49 -20.54
N PRO A 383 -14.79 6.39 -20.55
CA PRO A 383 -15.44 6.79 -21.78
C PRO A 383 -14.42 7.33 -22.78
N SER A 384 -14.38 6.71 -23.95
CA SER A 384 -13.55 7.22 -25.05
C SER A 384 -14.42 8.12 -25.96
N HIS A 385 -13.96 9.33 -26.26
CA HIS A 385 -14.55 10.09 -27.36
C HIS A 385 -14.36 9.32 -28.66
N LYS A 386 -15.44 9.18 -29.45
CA LYS A 386 -15.33 8.71 -30.83
C LYS A 386 -14.32 9.65 -31.53
N ALA A 387 -13.26 9.04 -32.05
CA ALA A 387 -12.13 9.71 -32.67
C ALA A 387 -12.59 10.91 -33.53
N ASN A 388 -12.16 12.10 -33.14
CA ASN A 388 -12.30 13.26 -33.99
C ASN A 388 -11.54 12.98 -35.31
N ARG A 389 -12.11 13.37 -36.45
CA ARG A 389 -11.46 13.20 -37.77
C ARG A 389 -10.07 13.82 -37.73
N GLY A 390 -9.03 12.98 -37.59
CA GLY A 390 -7.64 13.39 -37.51
C GLY A 390 -6.76 12.62 -36.52
N CYS A 391 -7.31 11.82 -35.60
CA CYS A 391 -6.53 10.95 -34.73
C CYS A 391 -6.01 9.73 -35.46
N LYS A 392 -4.76 9.33 -35.19
CA LYS A 392 -4.17 8.09 -35.69
C LYS A 392 -5.02 6.90 -35.20
N ALA A 393 -5.28 5.95 -36.07
CA ALA A 393 -6.02 4.72 -35.71
C ALA A 393 -5.34 4.05 -34.52
N GLY A 394 -6.10 3.77 -33.44
CA GLY A 394 -5.59 3.12 -32.24
C GLY A 394 -5.24 4.03 -31.06
N HIS A 395 -5.32 5.35 -31.20
CA HIS A 395 -5.10 6.30 -30.11
C HIS A 395 -6.31 6.40 -29.18
N LEU A 396 -6.11 6.29 -27.86
CA LEU A 396 -7.17 6.39 -26.86
C LEU A 396 -7.34 7.86 -26.44
N GLN A 397 -8.60 8.32 -26.37
CA GLN A 397 -8.92 9.62 -25.77
C GLN A 397 -9.82 9.38 -24.56
N LEU A 398 -9.31 9.62 -23.37
CA LEU A 398 -9.92 9.29 -22.10
C LEU A 398 -10.37 10.56 -21.37
N GLU A 399 -11.50 10.49 -20.66
CA GLU A 399 -12.00 11.55 -19.78
C GLU A 399 -12.11 11.03 -18.36
N ALA A 400 -11.36 11.63 -17.43
CA ALA A 400 -11.21 11.13 -16.07
C ALA A 400 -12.38 11.46 -15.12
N ASP A 401 -13.32 12.36 -15.52
CA ASP A 401 -14.38 12.85 -14.62
C ASP A 401 -15.76 12.24 -14.85
N ARG A 402 -15.93 11.46 -15.92
CA ARG A 402 -17.23 10.87 -16.20
C ARG A 402 -17.47 9.63 -15.36
N ARG A 403 -18.56 9.67 -14.60
CA ARG A 403 -19.16 8.42 -14.09
C ARG A 403 -19.44 7.51 -15.28
N SER A 404 -19.14 6.23 -15.15
CA SER A 404 -19.54 5.23 -16.13
C SER A 404 -21.07 5.27 -16.32
N ASP A 405 -21.58 4.77 -17.45
CA ASP A 405 -23.02 4.59 -17.68
C ASP A 405 -23.67 3.71 -16.59
N THR A 406 -22.87 2.95 -15.82
CA THR A 406 -23.28 2.15 -14.68
C THR A 406 -23.33 2.94 -13.37
N GLY A 407 -22.99 4.25 -13.36
CA GLY A 407 -22.99 5.11 -12.19
C GLY A 407 -21.80 4.91 -11.24
N GLN A 408 -20.78 4.15 -11.66
CA GLN A 408 -19.55 3.95 -10.88
C GLN A 408 -18.74 5.25 -10.78
N PRO A 409 -17.99 5.45 -9.66
CA PRO A 409 -17.18 6.64 -9.45
C PRO A 409 -16.07 6.79 -10.51
N PRO A 410 -15.52 8.01 -10.69
CA PRO A 410 -14.35 8.22 -11.51
C PRO A 410 -13.18 7.32 -11.11
N VAL A 411 -12.32 7.00 -12.07
CA VAL A 411 -11.12 6.17 -11.83
C VAL A 411 -10.02 7.02 -11.22
N ASP A 412 -9.41 6.52 -10.17
CA ASP A 412 -8.14 7.06 -9.71
C ASP A 412 -7.00 6.51 -10.57
N LEU A 413 -6.13 7.39 -11.02
CA LEU A 413 -5.08 7.09 -11.97
C LEU A 413 -3.71 7.51 -11.46
N VAL A 414 -2.69 6.84 -11.96
CA VAL A 414 -1.30 7.22 -11.74
C VAL A 414 -0.57 7.39 -13.07
N ILE A 415 0.33 8.36 -13.11
CA ILE A 415 1.25 8.57 -14.22
C ILE A 415 2.65 8.23 -13.77
N LEU A 416 3.28 7.31 -14.48
CA LEU A 416 4.54 6.69 -14.13
C LEU A 416 5.61 6.98 -15.18
N ASP A 417 6.84 7.18 -14.75
CA ASP A 417 8.03 7.13 -15.59
C ASP A 417 8.88 5.93 -15.16
N PRO A 418 8.78 4.78 -15.84
CA PRO A 418 9.50 3.56 -15.46
C PRO A 418 11.01 3.65 -15.68
N ASP A 419 11.49 4.64 -16.44
CA ASP A 419 12.89 4.82 -16.80
C ASP A 419 13.59 5.93 -16.01
N ALA A 420 12.82 6.79 -15.32
CA ALA A 420 13.37 7.88 -14.53
C ALA A 420 14.33 7.37 -13.46
N LYS A 421 15.55 7.88 -13.44
CA LYS A 421 16.54 7.61 -12.39
C LYS A 421 16.55 8.74 -11.38
N TRP A 422 16.56 8.39 -10.12
CA TRP A 422 16.58 9.36 -9.03
C TRP A 422 17.26 8.78 -7.80
N LYS A 423 17.79 9.67 -6.98
CA LYS A 423 18.40 9.32 -5.70
C LYS A 423 17.41 9.54 -4.57
N VAL A 424 17.24 8.54 -3.71
CA VAL A 424 16.35 8.62 -2.56
C VAL A 424 16.91 9.62 -1.55
N ASP A 425 16.15 10.68 -1.32
CA ASP A 425 16.43 11.70 -0.31
C ASP A 425 15.25 11.75 0.68
N PRO A 426 15.39 11.15 1.86
CA PRO A 426 14.31 11.12 2.85
C PRO A 426 13.89 12.51 3.33
N SER A 427 14.74 13.54 3.21
CA SER A 427 14.38 14.91 3.60
C SER A 427 13.27 15.49 2.73
N ARG A 428 13.06 14.91 1.53
CA ARG A 428 12.03 15.32 0.57
C ARG A 428 10.74 14.49 0.65
N PHE A 429 10.65 13.53 1.56
CA PHE A 429 9.44 12.75 1.74
C PHE A 429 8.29 13.62 2.28
N HIS A 430 7.09 13.31 1.86
CA HIS A 430 5.86 13.91 2.38
C HIS A 430 5.45 13.30 3.72
N SER A 431 5.76 12.02 3.97
CA SER A 431 5.67 11.41 5.29
C SER A 431 6.42 12.25 6.32
N LYS A 432 5.93 12.34 7.56
CA LYS A 432 6.68 12.92 8.68
C LYS A 432 7.96 12.13 8.96
N ALA A 433 7.86 10.81 8.85
CA ALA A 433 8.95 9.91 9.16
C ALA A 433 10.00 9.84 8.06
N ARG A 434 11.23 9.47 8.45
CA ARG A 434 12.39 9.40 7.56
C ARG A 434 13.13 8.06 7.67
N ASN A 435 12.51 7.09 8.37
CA ASN A 435 13.09 5.79 8.68
C ASN A 435 13.03 4.84 7.48
N THR A 436 13.96 5.01 6.54
CA THR A 436 14.09 4.16 5.36
C THR A 436 15.52 3.62 5.18
N PRO A 437 15.66 2.32 4.81
CA PRO A 437 16.96 1.74 4.46
C PRO A 437 17.47 2.17 3.07
N PHE A 438 16.61 2.80 2.27
CA PHE A 438 16.92 3.20 0.90
C PHE A 438 17.54 4.59 0.79
N ALA A 439 17.79 5.30 1.89
CA ALA A 439 18.40 6.62 1.87
C ALA A 439 19.70 6.65 1.06
N GLY A 440 19.78 7.54 0.07
CA GLY A 440 20.92 7.67 -0.84
C GLY A 440 21.01 6.62 -1.95
N ALA A 441 20.11 5.64 -1.98
CA ALA A 441 20.05 4.66 -3.08
C ALA A 441 19.62 5.33 -4.39
N GLU A 442 20.19 4.91 -5.51
CA GLU A 442 19.72 5.27 -6.85
C GLU A 442 18.69 4.25 -7.30
N LEU A 443 17.47 4.70 -7.58
CA LEU A 443 16.35 3.88 -8.00
C LEU A 443 15.92 4.25 -9.42
N SER A 444 15.35 3.26 -10.14
CA SER A 444 14.72 3.43 -11.44
C SER A 444 13.21 3.31 -11.33
N GLY A 445 12.51 4.24 -11.96
CA GLY A 445 11.06 4.35 -11.89
C GLY A 445 10.61 5.46 -10.94
N ARG A 446 9.66 6.28 -11.39
CA ARG A 446 9.15 7.39 -10.58
C ARG A 446 7.68 7.65 -10.84
N VAL A 447 6.95 7.94 -9.78
CA VAL A 447 5.59 8.47 -9.88
C VAL A 447 5.68 9.93 -10.30
N MET A 448 5.02 10.27 -11.40
CA MET A 448 5.05 11.62 -11.98
C MET A 448 3.79 12.42 -11.62
N ALA A 449 2.65 11.75 -11.50
CA ALA A 449 1.41 12.38 -11.05
C ALA A 449 0.44 11.33 -10.50
N THR A 450 -0.41 11.75 -9.57
CA THR A 450 -1.53 10.98 -9.04
C THR A 450 -2.81 11.77 -9.25
N ILE A 451 -3.84 11.10 -9.72
CA ILE A 451 -5.14 11.66 -10.08
C ILE A 451 -6.19 10.95 -9.25
N LYS A 452 -6.97 11.72 -8.48
CA LYS A 452 -8.12 11.23 -7.71
C LYS A 452 -9.37 11.97 -8.20
N ASP A 453 -10.46 11.24 -8.43
CA ASP A 453 -11.74 11.83 -8.86
C ASP A 453 -11.59 12.74 -10.09
N GLY A 454 -10.72 12.39 -11.03
CA GLY A 454 -10.45 13.19 -12.23
C GLY A 454 -9.63 14.45 -12.02
N ARG A 455 -8.99 14.63 -10.86
CA ARG A 455 -8.19 15.81 -10.50
C ARG A 455 -6.77 15.43 -10.12
N LEU A 456 -5.80 16.26 -10.48
CA LEU A 456 -4.44 16.10 -9.98
C LEU A 456 -4.42 16.38 -8.48
N VAL A 457 -3.97 15.39 -7.70
CA VAL A 457 -3.72 15.51 -6.26
C VAL A 457 -2.23 15.53 -5.94
N PHE A 458 -1.41 15.04 -6.86
CA PHE A 458 0.05 15.08 -6.76
C PHE A 458 0.68 15.27 -8.15
N SER A 459 1.76 16.08 -8.26
CA SER A 459 2.49 16.30 -9.51
C SER A 459 4.00 16.52 -9.30
N ARG A 460 4.80 15.81 -10.12
CA ARG A 460 6.23 16.04 -10.38
C ARG A 460 6.49 16.40 -11.84
N LEU A 461 5.45 16.71 -12.61
CA LEU A 461 5.58 17.03 -14.01
C LEU A 461 6.30 18.38 -14.18
N PRO A 462 7.45 18.44 -14.87
CA PRO A 462 8.23 19.67 -14.95
C PRO A 462 7.63 20.68 -15.92
N ALA A 463 7.90 21.96 -15.69
CA ALA A 463 7.44 23.07 -16.53
C ALA A 463 7.84 22.92 -18.02
N SER A 464 8.94 22.21 -18.30
CA SER A 464 9.38 21.93 -19.68
C SER A 464 8.41 21.05 -20.48
N ARG A 465 7.49 20.34 -19.80
CA ARG A 465 6.43 19.54 -20.44
C ARG A 465 5.14 20.34 -20.69
N VAL A 466 5.02 21.57 -20.18
CA VAL A 466 3.85 22.43 -20.40
C VAL A 466 3.89 22.97 -21.83
N ILE A 467 2.84 22.65 -22.60
CA ILE A 467 2.66 23.18 -23.94
C ILE A 467 1.90 24.50 -23.83
N THR A 468 2.62 25.61 -23.99
CA THR A 468 2.00 26.93 -24.03
C THR A 468 1.32 27.14 -25.37
N ARG A 469 0.10 27.73 -25.37
CA ARG A 469 -0.47 28.27 -26.60
C ARG A 469 0.49 29.34 -27.10
N GLU A 470 1.15 29.13 -28.23
CA GLU A 470 1.68 30.26 -29.00
C GLU A 470 0.48 31.21 -29.23
N ARG A 471 0.63 32.44 -28.80
CA ARG A 471 -0.34 33.48 -29.12
C ARG A 471 -0.33 33.62 -30.65
N ILE A 472 -1.41 33.09 -31.28
CA ILE A 472 -1.70 33.33 -32.70
C ILE A 472 -2.05 34.81 -32.88
#